data_4b4a9826b6398e75d56ac410152a445d
#
_entry.id   4b4a9826b6398e75d56ac410152a445d
#
_cell.length_a   1.000
_cell.length_b   1.000
_cell.length_c   1.000
_cell.angle_alpha   90.00
_cell.angle_beta   90.00
_cell.angle_gamma   90.00
#
_symmetry.space_group_name_H-M   'P 1'
#
loop_
_entity.id
_entity.type
_entity.pdbx_description
1 polymer ?
#
loop_
_entity_poly.entity_id
_entity_poly.type
_entity_poly.pdbx_seq_one_letter_code
_entity_poly.pdbx_strand_id
1 'polypeptide(L)'
;RLGPAVGLDISTDGLRRLARLLNDNPSIDPIKYPVEIDPVLQQLFDIGTLQEIVPPKKPFGFKLQLIRPAFAATRWDRLNRWVPTAAELDPYLREIKDLLLEEADERIKSSAIAREHARVFRKLMLATAWQESCWRQYIVEKRKIVPLVSGTGDIGMLQINEKVWRGFYSPAKLRWDITYNTRAGSEILFKFMVNYALKRHEHKKAGGLANLARATYSAYNGGPSQVGRYRRKDVPTAHKKIDTAFWTKYKEISRGNEFAVAQCLGGEDPGPAATPVKKESGSKPAAAAVRSPRIENSEWIGKRNSKHFTLQLAAVSSEQAVKTLIKKHTRPGIFAYYRRKHQGRDLYIAIYGNFVKRADAEKAAEHFTPLKPWIREFGSIQE
;
A
#
# COMPACT_ATOMS: atom_id res chain seq x y z
N ARG A 1 19.41 -20.21 34.03
CA ARG A 1 18.80 -19.27 34.99
C ARG A 1 18.60 -17.96 34.26
N LEU A 2 17.40 -17.69 33.86
CA LEU A 2 16.97 -16.35 33.45
C LEU A 2 16.90 -15.52 34.72
N GLY A 3 17.76 -14.51 34.83
CA GLY A 3 17.81 -13.62 35.99
C GLY A 3 16.51 -12.82 36.12
N PRO A 4 16.18 -12.35 37.36
CA PRO A 4 14.98 -11.58 37.57
C PRO A 4 15.06 -10.24 36.87
N ALA A 5 13.94 -9.85 36.26
CA ALA A 5 13.61 -8.50 35.81
C ALA A 5 14.60 -7.84 34.83
N VAL A 6 15.00 -8.54 33.83
CA VAL A 6 15.63 -7.87 32.68
C VAL A 6 14.62 -7.87 31.55
N GLY A 7 14.29 -6.69 31.08
CA GLY A 7 13.45 -6.53 29.93
C GLY A 7 13.93 -7.45 28.82
N LEU A 8 13.01 -8.19 28.20
CA LEU A 8 13.30 -9.11 27.12
C LEU A 8 14.20 -8.39 26.12
N ASP A 9 15.42 -8.86 25.96
CA ASP A 9 16.32 -8.38 24.92
C ASP A 9 15.78 -8.83 23.57
N ILE A 10 14.90 -8.00 22.99
CA ILE A 10 14.37 -8.16 21.64
C ILE A 10 15.43 -7.69 20.62
N SER A 11 16.70 -7.67 21.01
CA SER A 11 17.80 -7.54 20.08
C SER A 11 17.80 -8.75 19.12
N THR A 12 18.37 -8.56 17.96
CA THR A 12 18.58 -9.63 16.97
C THR A 12 19.25 -10.86 17.62
N ASP A 13 20.06 -10.64 18.63
CA ASP A 13 20.75 -11.72 19.37
C ASP A 13 19.84 -12.39 20.41
N GLY A 14 18.94 -11.66 21.06
CA GLY A 14 17.94 -12.23 21.97
C GLY A 14 16.96 -13.14 21.23
N LEU A 15 16.48 -12.71 20.07
CA LEU A 15 15.63 -13.53 19.20
C LEU A 15 16.38 -14.74 18.61
N ARG A 16 17.66 -14.60 18.27
CA ARG A 16 18.51 -15.73 17.84
C ARG A 16 18.74 -16.76 18.95
N ARG A 17 18.92 -16.30 20.21
CA ARG A 17 19.03 -17.18 21.38
C ARG A 17 17.73 -17.93 21.63
N LEU A 18 16.58 -17.24 21.53
CA LEU A 18 15.28 -17.89 21.67
C LEU A 18 15.05 -18.92 20.55
N ALA A 19 15.38 -18.58 19.30
CA ALA A 19 15.26 -19.50 18.17
C ALA A 19 16.19 -20.72 18.31
N ARG A 20 17.41 -20.56 18.85
CA ARG A 20 18.31 -21.70 19.18
C ARG A 20 17.75 -22.55 20.29
N LEU A 21 17.26 -21.96 21.37
CA LEU A 21 16.64 -22.68 22.49
C LEU A 21 15.46 -23.54 22.02
N LEU A 22 14.65 -23.04 21.09
CA LEU A 22 13.53 -23.78 20.49
C LEU A 22 14.01 -24.87 19.50
N ASN A 23 15.12 -24.65 18.78
CA ASN A 23 15.68 -25.63 17.86
C ASN A 23 16.49 -26.75 18.59
N ASP A 24 17.17 -26.39 19.70
CA ASP A 24 18.03 -27.33 20.44
C ASP A 24 17.22 -28.24 21.39
N ASN A 25 15.92 -27.97 21.57
CA ASN A 25 15.01 -28.79 22.36
C ASN A 25 13.78 -29.19 21.54
N PRO A 26 13.91 -30.11 20.58
CA PRO A 26 12.77 -30.53 19.74
C PRO A 26 11.68 -31.31 20.52
N SER A 27 11.92 -31.68 21.78
CA SER A 27 10.94 -32.28 22.68
C SER A 27 10.05 -31.28 23.38
N ILE A 28 10.35 -29.98 23.28
CA ILE A 28 9.44 -28.93 23.76
C ILE A 28 8.37 -28.72 22.69
N ASP A 29 7.23 -29.37 22.92
CA ASP A 29 6.01 -29.05 22.15
C ASP A 29 5.48 -27.72 22.70
N PRO A 30 5.62 -26.61 21.96
CA PRO A 30 5.18 -25.29 22.43
C PRO A 30 3.65 -25.22 22.65
N ILE A 31 2.91 -26.23 22.19
CA ILE A 31 1.46 -26.35 22.34
C ILE A 31 1.09 -27.05 23.65
N LYS A 32 2.01 -27.82 24.23
CA LYS A 32 1.75 -28.63 25.46
C LYS A 32 2.23 -27.98 26.75
N TYR A 33 3.11 -27.00 26.68
CA TYR A 33 3.50 -26.26 27.87
C TYR A 33 2.54 -25.07 28.07
N PRO A 34 1.90 -24.92 29.23
CA PRO A 34 1.30 -23.67 29.60
C PRO A 34 2.46 -22.66 29.77
N VAL A 35 2.84 -22.03 28.68
CA VAL A 35 3.69 -20.85 28.75
C VAL A 35 2.80 -19.78 29.37
N GLU A 36 3.01 -19.49 30.64
CA GLU A 36 2.59 -18.24 31.20
C GLU A 36 3.27 -17.15 30.39
N ILE A 37 2.61 -16.71 29.37
CA ILE A 37 3.11 -15.59 28.56
C ILE A 37 3.06 -14.40 29.51
N ASP A 38 4.25 -13.83 29.77
CA ASP A 38 4.36 -12.62 30.57
C ASP A 38 3.31 -11.62 30.08
N PRO A 39 2.43 -11.12 30.96
CA PRO A 39 1.38 -10.17 30.59
C PRO A 39 1.90 -8.95 29.84
N VAL A 40 3.15 -8.57 30.08
CA VAL A 40 3.86 -7.50 29.37
C VAL A 40 4.15 -7.90 27.93
N LEU A 41 4.51 -9.17 27.67
CA LEU A 41 4.69 -9.70 26.32
C LEU A 41 3.36 -9.83 25.58
N GLN A 42 2.33 -10.26 26.26
CA GLN A 42 0.98 -10.37 25.72
C GLN A 42 0.46 -9.00 25.27
N GLN A 43 0.66 -7.97 26.10
CA GLN A 43 0.31 -6.59 25.78
C GLN A 43 1.22 -5.96 24.71
N LEU A 44 2.50 -6.32 24.71
CA LEU A 44 3.48 -5.77 23.78
C LEU A 44 3.30 -6.29 22.34
N PHE A 45 2.84 -7.54 22.22
CA PHE A 45 2.69 -8.22 20.94
C PHE A 45 1.25 -8.38 20.48
N ASP A 46 0.28 -7.90 21.28
CA ASP A 46 -1.16 -8.09 21.01
C ASP A 46 -1.49 -9.57 20.70
N ILE A 47 -0.84 -10.46 21.46
CA ILE A 47 -1.05 -11.89 21.34
C ILE A 47 -2.30 -12.18 22.14
N GLY A 48 -3.37 -12.60 21.48
CA GLY A 48 -4.58 -13.09 22.12
C GLY A 48 -4.29 -14.25 23.07
N THR A 49 -5.19 -14.54 23.98
CA THR A 49 -5.05 -15.69 24.89
C THR A 49 -4.89 -16.97 24.09
N LEU A 50 -4.09 -17.92 24.57
CA LEU A 50 -3.84 -19.22 23.90
C LEU A 50 -5.13 -19.96 23.46
N GLN A 51 -6.28 -19.65 24.08
CA GLN A 51 -7.58 -20.18 23.69
C GLN A 51 -8.06 -19.67 22.33
N GLU A 52 -7.63 -18.49 21.88
CA GLU A 52 -8.01 -17.93 20.58
C GLU A 52 -7.12 -18.47 19.43
N ILE A 53 -5.96 -19.04 19.75
CA ILE A 53 -4.99 -19.55 18.77
C ILE A 53 -5.22 -21.01 18.42
N VAL A 54 -5.93 -21.79 19.27
CA VAL A 54 -6.25 -23.20 19.01
C VAL A 54 -7.54 -23.29 18.21
N PRO A 55 -7.51 -23.65 16.92
CA PRO A 55 -8.73 -23.87 16.16
C PRO A 55 -9.52 -25.01 16.81
N PRO A 56 -10.86 -24.91 16.96
CA PRO A 56 -11.67 -25.97 17.53
C PRO A 56 -11.45 -27.26 16.75
N LYS A 57 -11.18 -28.37 17.47
CA LYS A 57 -11.08 -29.71 16.88
C LYS A 57 -12.40 -30.05 16.18
N LYS A 58 -12.43 -29.91 14.86
CA LYS A 58 -13.53 -30.43 14.05
C LYS A 58 -13.40 -31.94 13.92
N PRO A 59 -14.48 -32.70 14.06
CA PRO A 59 -14.44 -34.14 13.85
C PRO A 59 -14.02 -34.42 12.40
N PHE A 60 -13.18 -35.42 12.24
CA PHE A 60 -12.67 -35.92 10.95
C PHE A 60 -13.83 -36.28 10.01
N GLY A 61 -14.09 -35.42 9.07
CA GLY A 61 -14.92 -35.70 7.91
C GLY A 61 -14.13 -35.30 6.67
N PHE A 62 -13.63 -36.27 5.94
CA PHE A 62 -13.00 -36.05 4.64
C PHE A 62 -14.04 -35.42 3.69
N LYS A 63 -14.01 -34.10 3.53
CA LYS A 63 -14.51 -33.42 2.34
C LYS A 63 -13.32 -32.78 1.66
N LEU A 64 -12.94 -33.35 0.50
CA LEU A 64 -12.09 -32.67 -0.47
C LEU A 64 -12.77 -31.34 -0.83
N GLN A 65 -12.42 -30.28 -0.15
CA GLN A 65 -12.70 -28.94 -0.64
C GLN A 65 -11.47 -28.46 -1.43
N LEU A 66 -11.47 -28.79 -2.72
CA LEU A 66 -10.66 -28.16 -3.76
C LEU A 66 -11.18 -26.74 -4.07
N ILE A 67 -11.47 -25.97 -3.02
CA ILE A 67 -11.72 -24.54 -3.18
C ILE A 67 -10.58 -23.86 -2.43
N ARG A 68 -9.54 -23.49 -3.15
CA ARG A 68 -8.67 -22.40 -2.73
C ARG A 68 -9.59 -21.21 -2.46
N PRO A 69 -9.58 -20.60 -1.25
CA PRO A 69 -10.26 -19.34 -1.09
C PRO A 69 -9.67 -18.40 -2.15
N ALA A 70 -10.48 -18.01 -3.11
CA ALA A 70 -10.14 -16.93 -4.01
C ALA A 70 -9.97 -15.71 -3.10
N PHE A 71 -8.74 -15.35 -2.79
CA PHE A 71 -8.47 -14.03 -2.24
C PHE A 71 -9.04 -13.07 -3.26
N ALA A 72 -10.03 -12.29 -2.85
CA ALA A 72 -10.59 -11.26 -3.72
C ALA A 72 -9.41 -10.38 -4.16
N ALA A 73 -9.17 -10.35 -5.48
CA ALA A 73 -8.10 -9.56 -6.05
C ALA A 73 -8.25 -8.11 -5.57
N THR A 74 -7.23 -7.57 -4.93
CA THR A 74 -7.25 -6.19 -4.49
C THR A 74 -7.05 -5.27 -5.71
N ARG A 75 -7.48 -4.02 -5.62
CA ARG A 75 -7.22 -3.03 -6.69
C ARG A 75 -5.72 -2.84 -6.96
N TRP A 76 -4.88 -3.28 -6.02
CA TRP A 76 -3.43 -3.15 -6.05
C TRP A 76 -2.68 -4.34 -6.68
N ASP A 77 -3.39 -5.44 -6.98
CA ASP A 77 -2.76 -6.65 -7.54
C ASP A 77 -2.04 -6.38 -8.86
N ARG A 78 -2.51 -5.37 -9.61
CA ARG A 78 -1.85 -4.89 -10.84
C ARG A 78 -0.47 -4.30 -10.63
N LEU A 79 -0.15 -3.87 -9.40
CA LEU A 79 1.18 -3.36 -9.03
C LEU A 79 2.18 -4.50 -8.80
N ASN A 80 1.68 -5.73 -8.62
CA ASN A 80 2.54 -6.88 -8.47
C ASN A 80 3.34 -7.12 -9.76
N ARG A 81 4.66 -7.21 -9.59
CA ARG A 81 5.63 -7.37 -10.69
C ARG A 81 5.66 -6.21 -11.70
N TRP A 82 5.17 -5.04 -11.35
CA TRP A 82 5.31 -3.87 -12.19
C TRP A 82 6.61 -3.13 -11.90
N VAL A 83 7.48 -3.06 -12.91
CA VAL A 83 8.65 -2.19 -12.94
C VAL A 83 8.39 -1.17 -14.05
N PRO A 84 8.22 0.11 -13.73
CA PRO A 84 7.81 1.11 -14.72
C PRO A 84 8.93 1.40 -15.73
N THR A 85 8.55 1.57 -16.98
CA THR A 85 9.38 2.27 -17.98
C THR A 85 9.33 3.78 -17.73
N ALA A 86 10.17 4.57 -18.40
CA ALA A 86 10.14 6.02 -18.28
C ALA A 86 8.76 6.63 -18.59
N ALA A 87 8.04 6.10 -19.59
CA ALA A 87 6.69 6.55 -19.94
C ALA A 87 5.61 6.17 -18.91
N GLU A 88 5.85 5.15 -18.11
CA GLU A 88 4.93 4.66 -17.07
C GLU A 88 5.23 5.22 -15.68
N LEU A 89 6.30 5.99 -15.54
CA LEU A 89 6.79 6.43 -14.24
C LEU A 89 5.76 7.27 -13.47
N ASP A 90 5.13 8.26 -14.10
CA ASP A 90 4.13 9.11 -13.45
C ASP A 90 2.89 8.32 -12.99
N PRO A 91 2.22 7.52 -13.84
CA PRO A 91 1.11 6.69 -13.36
C PRO A 91 1.52 5.69 -12.27
N TYR A 92 2.71 5.08 -12.38
CA TYR A 92 3.23 4.19 -11.35
C TYR A 92 3.38 4.90 -9.99
N LEU A 93 4.01 6.07 -9.96
CA LEU A 93 4.25 6.81 -8.72
C LEU A 93 2.95 7.25 -8.05
N ARG A 94 1.93 7.63 -8.83
CA ARG A 94 0.60 7.98 -8.30
C ARG A 94 -0.06 6.77 -7.62
N GLU A 95 -0.02 5.62 -8.27
CA GLU A 95 -0.56 4.38 -7.72
C GLU A 95 0.15 3.94 -6.45
N ILE A 96 1.48 4.01 -6.43
CA ILE A 96 2.27 3.68 -5.24
C ILE A 96 1.98 4.64 -4.10
N LYS A 97 1.87 5.95 -4.38
CA LYS A 97 1.47 6.93 -3.37
C LYS A 97 0.11 6.58 -2.76
N ASP A 98 -0.87 6.26 -3.60
CA ASP A 98 -2.22 5.93 -3.14
C ASP A 98 -2.22 4.65 -2.29
N LEU A 99 -1.47 3.61 -2.67
CA LEU A 99 -1.28 2.40 -1.88
C LEU A 99 -0.64 2.70 -0.52
N LEU A 100 0.44 3.48 -0.48
CA LEU A 100 1.13 3.86 0.75
C LEU A 100 0.22 4.63 1.71
N LEU A 101 -0.58 5.56 1.17
CA LEU A 101 -1.52 6.35 1.96
C LEU A 101 -2.72 5.53 2.44
N GLU A 102 -3.24 4.59 1.62
CA GLU A 102 -4.32 3.70 2.03
C GLU A 102 -3.91 2.82 3.20
N GLU A 103 -2.74 2.18 3.13
CA GLU A 103 -2.24 1.34 4.24
C GLU A 103 -1.89 2.17 5.49
N ALA A 104 -1.45 3.42 5.32
CA ALA A 104 -1.29 4.34 6.45
C ALA A 104 -2.64 4.69 7.09
N ASP A 105 -3.66 4.97 6.28
CA ASP A 105 -5.00 5.35 6.76
C ASP A 105 -5.73 4.18 7.43
N GLU A 106 -5.59 2.96 6.93
CA GLU A 106 -6.12 1.78 7.59
C GLU A 106 -5.51 1.60 8.99
N ARG A 107 -4.20 1.84 9.13
CA ARG A 107 -3.53 1.78 10.41
C ARG A 107 -3.97 2.89 11.37
N ILE A 108 -4.16 4.10 10.86
CA ILE A 108 -4.67 5.24 11.62
C ILE A 108 -6.10 4.98 12.12
N LYS A 109 -6.99 4.48 11.26
CA LYS A 109 -8.39 4.18 11.60
C LYS A 109 -8.51 3.16 12.73
N SER A 110 -7.63 2.15 12.73
CA SER A 110 -7.59 1.12 13.78
C SER A 110 -6.96 1.60 15.09
N SER A 111 -6.65 2.89 15.24
CA SER A 111 -5.91 3.45 16.36
C SER A 111 -6.59 4.72 16.92
N ALA A 112 -6.28 5.05 18.18
CA ALA A 112 -6.76 6.27 18.84
C ALA A 112 -5.70 7.38 18.86
N ILE A 113 -4.84 7.48 17.83
CA ILE A 113 -3.81 8.54 17.80
C ILE A 113 -4.40 9.92 17.50
N ALA A 114 -3.77 10.97 18.05
CA ALA A 114 -4.16 12.34 17.80
C ALA A 114 -4.05 12.71 16.31
N ARG A 115 -4.92 13.62 15.85
CA ARG A 115 -5.02 14.03 14.44
C ARG A 115 -3.70 14.57 13.87
N GLU A 116 -2.93 15.29 14.68
CA GLU A 116 -1.61 15.77 14.30
C GLU A 116 -0.60 14.63 14.10
N HIS A 117 -0.62 13.59 14.95
CA HIS A 117 0.22 12.41 14.81
C HIS A 117 -0.15 11.60 13.57
N ALA A 118 -1.44 11.49 13.26
CA ALA A 118 -1.93 10.86 12.04
C ALA A 118 -1.38 11.56 10.77
N ARG A 119 -1.35 12.90 10.76
CA ARG A 119 -0.74 13.67 9.65
C ARG A 119 0.76 13.41 9.51
N VAL A 120 1.47 13.28 10.64
CA VAL A 120 2.90 12.90 10.63
C VAL A 120 3.07 11.50 10.05
N PHE A 121 2.23 10.55 10.46
CA PHE A 121 2.35 9.15 10.02
C PHE A 121 2.17 8.97 8.51
N ARG A 122 1.19 9.64 7.87
CA ARG A 122 1.05 9.62 6.41
C ARG A 122 2.31 10.08 5.68
N LYS A 123 2.89 11.20 6.11
CA LYS A 123 4.15 11.73 5.54
C LYS A 123 5.33 10.81 5.81
N LEU A 124 5.38 10.25 7.00
CA LEU A 124 6.41 9.30 7.42
C LEU A 124 6.40 8.04 6.56
N MET A 125 5.23 7.51 6.24
CA MET A 125 5.06 6.34 5.38
C MET A 125 5.66 6.58 3.99
N LEU A 126 5.31 7.71 3.35
CA LEU A 126 5.85 8.09 2.04
C LEU A 126 7.38 8.30 2.10
N ALA A 127 7.87 9.03 3.10
CA ALA A 127 9.29 9.33 3.25
C ALA A 127 10.13 8.09 3.54
N THR A 128 9.59 7.14 4.32
CA THR A 128 10.27 5.87 4.61
C THR A 128 10.38 5.03 3.35
N ALA A 129 9.30 4.81 2.62
CA ALA A 129 9.34 4.07 1.36
C ALA A 129 10.29 4.71 0.34
N TRP A 130 10.33 6.06 0.27
CA TRP A 130 11.29 6.76 -0.57
C TRP A 130 12.74 6.49 -0.13
N GLN A 131 13.03 6.56 1.17
CA GLN A 131 14.37 6.34 1.70
C GLN A 131 14.83 4.90 1.51
N GLU A 132 13.94 3.92 1.68
CA GLU A 132 14.28 2.50 1.66
C GLU A 132 14.46 1.95 0.24
N SER A 133 13.62 2.37 -0.72
CA SER A 133 13.57 1.72 -2.02
C SER A 133 13.30 2.66 -3.22
N CYS A 134 13.17 3.97 -3.00
CA CYS A 134 12.61 4.85 -4.05
C CYS A 134 11.23 4.37 -4.54
N TRP A 135 10.38 3.89 -3.63
CA TRP A 135 9.04 3.37 -3.90
C TRP A 135 9.02 2.14 -4.81
N ARG A 136 10.08 1.33 -4.81
CA ARG A 136 10.18 0.12 -5.64
C ARG A 136 9.95 -1.14 -4.82
N GLN A 137 9.04 -1.99 -5.29
CA GLN A 137 8.91 -3.37 -4.79
C GLN A 137 9.71 -4.35 -5.63
N TYR A 138 9.85 -4.06 -6.92
CA TYR A 138 10.49 -4.94 -7.89
C TYR A 138 11.56 -4.21 -8.70
N ILE A 139 12.49 -4.99 -9.25
CA ILE A 139 13.52 -4.54 -10.18
C ILE A 139 13.62 -5.53 -11.35
N VAL A 140 14.27 -5.11 -12.42
CA VAL A 140 14.64 -6.02 -13.51
C VAL A 140 16.09 -6.48 -13.30
N GLU A 141 16.27 -7.78 -13.18
CA GLU A 141 17.58 -8.42 -13.10
C GLU A 141 17.66 -9.55 -14.13
N LYS A 142 18.70 -9.53 -14.97
CA LYS A 142 18.89 -10.54 -16.05
C LYS A 142 17.62 -10.74 -16.89
N ARG A 143 16.96 -9.63 -17.27
CA ARG A 143 15.71 -9.59 -18.06
C ARG A 143 14.49 -10.24 -17.36
N LYS A 144 14.55 -10.45 -16.06
CA LYS A 144 13.43 -10.97 -15.26
C LYS A 144 13.04 -9.95 -14.21
N ILE A 145 11.76 -9.87 -13.92
CA ILE A 145 11.26 -9.07 -12.80
C ILE A 145 11.45 -9.90 -11.53
N VAL A 146 12.19 -9.34 -10.58
CA VAL A 146 12.47 -9.94 -9.28
C VAL A 146 12.12 -8.96 -8.15
N PRO A 147 11.83 -9.45 -6.94
CA PRO A 147 11.68 -8.57 -5.79
C PRO A 147 12.98 -7.81 -5.51
N LEU A 148 12.86 -6.55 -5.10
CA LEU A 148 13.99 -5.80 -4.57
C LEU A 148 14.40 -6.40 -3.22
N VAL A 149 15.61 -6.92 -3.12
CA VAL A 149 16.17 -7.49 -1.89
C VAL A 149 17.57 -6.93 -1.67
N SER A 150 17.82 -6.38 -0.48
CA SER A 150 19.15 -5.88 -0.13
C SER A 150 20.13 -7.02 0.17
N GLY A 151 21.43 -6.73 0.21
CA GLY A 151 22.46 -7.71 0.60
C GLY A 151 22.32 -8.22 2.04
N THR A 152 21.57 -7.52 2.90
CA THR A 152 21.27 -7.89 4.28
C THR A 152 19.97 -8.69 4.43
N GLY A 153 19.20 -8.83 3.33
CA GLY A 153 17.94 -9.58 3.31
C GLY A 153 16.72 -8.72 3.61
N ASP A 154 16.81 -7.38 3.38
CA ASP A 154 15.67 -6.49 3.51
C ASP A 154 14.87 -6.52 2.20
N ILE A 155 13.55 -6.70 2.30
CA ILE A 155 12.68 -7.04 1.18
C ILE A 155 11.73 -5.90 0.82
N GLY A 156 11.70 -5.57 -0.47
CA GLY A 156 10.64 -4.81 -1.13
C GLY A 156 10.62 -3.33 -0.80
N MET A 157 9.45 -2.72 -0.97
CA MET A 157 9.28 -1.27 -0.90
C MET A 157 9.64 -0.67 0.46
N LEU A 158 9.32 -1.34 1.53
CA LEU A 158 9.61 -0.91 2.90
C LEU A 158 10.87 -1.59 3.49
N GLN A 159 11.63 -2.33 2.69
CA GLN A 159 12.89 -2.98 3.09
C GLN A 159 12.76 -3.73 4.43
N ILE A 160 11.81 -4.65 4.49
CA ILE A 160 11.52 -5.42 5.71
C ILE A 160 12.49 -6.59 5.80
N ASN A 161 13.32 -6.61 6.84
CA ASN A 161 14.31 -7.66 7.05
C ASN A 161 13.65 -8.99 7.45
N GLU A 162 13.76 -10.00 6.58
CA GLU A 162 13.11 -11.30 6.79
C GLU A 162 13.67 -12.07 7.99
N LYS A 163 14.91 -11.82 8.38
CA LYS A 163 15.54 -12.48 9.51
C LYS A 163 15.10 -11.87 10.84
N VAL A 164 14.97 -10.54 10.87
CA VAL A 164 14.50 -9.79 12.04
C VAL A 164 13.02 -10.07 12.32
N TRP A 165 12.21 -10.11 11.26
CA TRP A 165 10.76 -10.30 11.36
C TRP A 165 10.30 -11.73 11.06
N ARG A 166 11.23 -12.69 11.20
CA ARG A 166 10.94 -14.12 11.02
C ARG A 166 9.83 -14.57 11.98
N GLY A 167 8.83 -15.26 11.41
CA GLY A 167 7.68 -15.75 12.16
C GLY A 167 6.51 -14.74 12.27
N PHE A 168 6.76 -13.45 12.05
CA PHE A 168 5.71 -12.42 12.02
C PHE A 168 5.14 -12.21 10.62
N TYR A 169 6.00 -12.23 9.61
CA TYR A 169 5.60 -12.01 8.22
C TYR A 169 6.11 -13.12 7.33
N SER A 170 5.30 -13.50 6.33
CA SER A 170 5.67 -14.49 5.31
C SER A 170 6.71 -13.92 4.35
N PRO A 171 7.92 -14.47 4.26
CA PRO A 171 8.95 -14.00 3.32
C PRO A 171 8.51 -14.06 1.86
N ALA A 172 7.72 -15.09 1.49
CA ALA A 172 7.19 -15.22 0.13
C ALA A 172 6.20 -14.10 -0.20
N LYS A 173 5.31 -13.72 0.73
CA LYS A 173 4.38 -12.60 0.54
C LYS A 173 5.10 -11.27 0.57
N LEU A 174 6.09 -11.06 1.45
CA LEU A 174 6.91 -9.85 1.44
C LEU A 174 7.59 -9.61 0.09
N ARG A 175 8.01 -10.68 -0.60
CA ARG A 175 8.65 -10.61 -1.92
C ARG A 175 7.66 -10.31 -3.05
N TRP A 176 6.52 -11.00 -3.07
CA TRP A 176 5.70 -11.10 -4.27
C TRP A 176 4.34 -10.41 -4.19
N ASP A 177 4.00 -9.85 -3.03
CA ASP A 177 2.76 -9.13 -2.79
C ASP A 177 3.09 -7.74 -2.26
N ILE A 178 2.95 -6.73 -3.13
CA ILE A 178 3.28 -5.34 -2.81
C ILE A 178 2.38 -4.79 -1.70
N THR A 179 1.10 -5.18 -1.68
CA THR A 179 0.15 -4.76 -0.64
C THR A 179 0.54 -5.34 0.71
N TYR A 180 0.94 -6.62 0.72
CA TYR A 180 1.40 -7.27 1.95
C TYR A 180 2.68 -6.62 2.49
N ASN A 181 3.66 -6.30 1.62
CA ASN A 181 4.89 -5.61 2.02
C ASN A 181 4.58 -4.22 2.60
N THR A 182 3.72 -3.46 1.92
CA THR A 182 3.32 -2.11 2.35
C THR A 182 2.58 -2.14 3.68
N ARG A 183 1.66 -3.09 3.87
CA ARG A 183 0.95 -3.29 5.13
C ARG A 183 1.89 -3.65 6.27
N ALA A 184 2.76 -4.62 6.08
CA ALA A 184 3.73 -5.04 7.08
C ALA A 184 4.66 -3.88 7.48
N GLY A 185 5.15 -3.10 6.50
CA GLY A 185 5.96 -1.91 6.78
C GLY A 185 5.20 -0.83 7.53
N SER A 186 3.93 -0.61 7.18
CA SER A 186 3.04 0.32 7.89
C SER A 186 2.84 -0.09 9.35
N GLU A 187 2.60 -1.38 9.61
CA GLU A 187 2.46 -1.94 10.96
C GLU A 187 3.72 -1.73 11.80
N ILE A 188 4.87 -2.07 11.25
CA ILE A 188 6.16 -1.92 11.93
C ILE A 188 6.44 -0.45 12.23
N LEU A 189 6.28 0.42 11.23
CA LEU A 189 6.53 1.84 11.35
C LEU A 189 5.61 2.50 12.38
N PHE A 190 4.32 2.14 12.36
CA PHE A 190 3.33 2.63 13.33
C PHE A 190 3.67 2.18 14.76
N LYS A 191 4.07 0.92 14.94
CA LYS A 191 4.52 0.40 16.22
C LYS A 191 5.72 1.18 16.76
N PHE A 192 6.71 1.52 15.92
CA PHE A 192 7.84 2.34 16.34
C PHE A 192 7.42 3.77 16.70
N MET A 193 6.47 4.34 15.98
CA MET A 193 5.95 5.67 16.30
C MET A 193 5.23 5.67 17.67
N VAL A 194 4.30 4.75 17.86
CA VAL A 194 3.45 4.76 19.07
C VAL A 194 4.21 4.27 20.29
N ASN A 195 4.85 3.10 20.18
CA ASN A 195 5.44 2.44 21.36
C ASN A 195 6.81 2.99 21.76
N TYR A 196 7.47 3.75 20.88
CA TYR A 196 8.79 4.29 21.19
C TYR A 196 8.88 5.80 21.06
N ALA A 197 8.59 6.38 19.89
CA ALA A 197 8.76 7.82 19.71
C ALA A 197 7.75 8.65 20.52
N LEU A 198 6.47 8.28 20.52
CA LEU A 198 5.44 8.93 21.34
C LEU A 198 5.64 8.67 22.84
N LYS A 199 5.89 7.42 23.25
CA LYS A 199 6.14 7.08 24.67
C LYS A 199 7.36 7.80 25.24
N ARG A 200 8.40 8.06 24.43
CA ARG A 200 9.57 8.83 24.84
C ARG A 200 9.39 10.34 24.68
N HIS A 201 8.18 10.79 24.36
CA HIS A 201 7.81 12.19 24.21
C HIS A 201 8.74 12.96 23.23
N GLU A 202 9.21 12.30 22.14
CA GLU A 202 10.11 12.93 21.18
C GLU A 202 9.48 14.17 20.53
N HIS A 203 8.16 14.17 20.33
CA HIS A 203 7.38 15.32 19.81
C HIS A 203 7.30 16.50 20.79
N LYS A 204 7.66 16.33 22.07
CA LYS A 204 7.69 17.41 23.07
C LYS A 204 9.06 18.04 23.24
N LYS A 205 10.08 17.48 22.58
CA LYS A 205 11.44 18.02 22.63
C LYS A 205 11.61 19.19 21.65
N ALA A 206 12.69 19.97 21.82
CA ALA A 206 13.04 21.07 20.90
C ALA A 206 13.05 20.56 19.45
N GLY A 207 12.27 21.21 18.57
CA GLY A 207 11.99 20.73 17.21
C GLY A 207 10.58 20.17 17.02
N GLY A 208 9.84 19.97 18.11
CA GLY A 208 8.40 19.73 18.10
C GLY A 208 7.97 18.45 17.39
N LEU A 209 6.82 18.53 16.75
CA LEU A 209 6.13 17.40 16.10
C LEU A 209 6.99 16.72 14.98
N ALA A 210 7.90 17.48 14.35
CA ALA A 210 8.82 16.94 13.36
C ALA A 210 9.77 15.87 13.91
N ASN A 211 10.09 15.94 15.20
CA ASN A 211 10.92 14.94 15.86
C ASN A 211 10.24 13.56 15.92
N LEU A 212 8.91 13.51 15.89
CA LEU A 212 8.18 12.26 15.86
C LEU A 212 8.57 11.44 14.61
N ALA A 213 8.62 12.07 13.44
CA ALA A 213 9.03 11.40 12.22
C ALA A 213 10.49 10.95 12.27
N ARG A 214 11.40 11.84 12.72
CA ARG A 214 12.84 11.55 12.81
C ARG A 214 13.14 10.41 13.78
N ALA A 215 12.53 10.44 14.95
CA ALA A 215 12.68 9.42 15.99
C ALA A 215 12.15 8.05 15.53
N THR A 216 10.96 8.06 14.88
CA THR A 216 10.35 6.84 14.37
C THR A 216 11.21 6.19 13.30
N TYR A 217 11.71 7.00 12.34
CA TYR A 217 12.59 6.46 11.31
C TYR A 217 13.92 5.95 11.86
N SER A 218 14.54 6.70 12.80
CA SER A 218 15.77 6.22 13.43
C SER A 218 15.59 4.86 14.12
N ALA A 219 14.41 4.64 14.75
CA ALA A 219 14.07 3.37 15.36
C ALA A 219 13.73 2.29 14.30
N TYR A 220 13.05 2.67 13.21
CA TYR A 220 12.74 1.76 12.10
C TYR A 220 14.01 1.20 11.46
N ASN A 221 14.97 2.07 11.15
CA ASN A 221 16.22 1.71 10.51
C ASN A 221 17.21 0.99 11.44
N GLY A 222 17.28 1.37 12.72
CA GLY A 222 18.31 0.89 13.65
C GLY A 222 17.81 0.14 14.86
N GLY A 223 16.49 -0.11 14.96
CA GLY A 223 15.86 -0.75 16.10
C GLY A 223 15.46 0.21 17.22
N PRO A 224 14.69 -0.27 18.22
CA PRO A 224 14.09 0.55 19.29
C PRO A 224 15.07 1.40 20.10
N SER A 225 16.28 0.91 20.32
CA SER A 225 17.33 1.65 21.05
C SER A 225 17.78 2.92 20.32
N GLN A 226 17.57 2.99 19.01
CA GLN A 226 18.01 4.08 18.17
C GLN A 226 17.00 5.23 18.04
N VAL A 227 15.88 5.21 18.74
CA VAL A 227 14.82 6.24 18.64
C VAL A 227 15.33 7.68 18.87
N GLY A 228 16.36 7.88 19.70
CA GLY A 228 17.01 9.17 19.93
C GLY A 228 18.23 9.46 19.06
N ARG A 229 18.57 8.58 18.10
CA ARG A 229 19.78 8.65 17.28
C ARG A 229 19.88 9.98 16.52
N TYR A 230 18.80 10.41 15.92
CA TYR A 230 18.74 11.61 15.07
C TYR A 230 19.23 12.91 15.74
N ARG A 231 19.24 12.97 17.08
CA ARG A 231 19.62 14.18 17.86
C ARG A 231 20.93 14.01 18.65
N ARG A 232 21.54 12.83 18.66
CA ARG A 232 22.81 12.60 19.37
C ARG A 232 23.98 13.13 18.55
N LYS A 233 25.00 13.62 19.26
CA LYS A 233 26.24 14.14 18.66
C LYS A 233 27.21 13.00 18.30
N ASP A 234 27.25 11.96 19.12
CA ASP A 234 28.15 10.80 19.09
C ASP A 234 27.64 9.64 18.20
N VAL A 235 27.05 9.97 17.07
CA VAL A 235 26.51 8.97 16.14
C VAL A 235 27.51 8.73 15.01
N PRO A 236 27.78 7.46 14.61
CA PRO A 236 28.61 7.16 13.46
C PRO A 236 28.17 7.91 12.21
N THR A 237 29.13 8.37 11.41
CA THR A 237 28.88 9.20 10.21
C THR A 237 27.89 8.52 9.24
N ALA A 238 27.96 7.20 9.08
CA ALA A 238 27.02 6.46 8.23
C ALA A 238 25.56 6.65 8.69
N HIS A 239 25.29 6.53 10.00
CA HIS A 239 23.96 6.75 10.54
C HIS A 239 23.50 8.21 10.44
N LYS A 240 24.41 9.17 10.63
CA LYS A 240 24.09 10.60 10.40
C LYS A 240 23.67 10.85 8.95
N LYS A 241 24.37 10.26 7.98
CA LYS A 241 24.01 10.35 6.55
C LYS A 241 22.62 9.79 6.30
N ILE A 242 22.28 8.61 6.85
CA ILE A 242 20.97 7.98 6.72
C ILE A 242 19.87 8.88 7.31
N ASP A 243 20.04 9.36 8.55
CA ASP A 243 19.03 10.20 9.21
C ASP A 243 18.86 11.55 8.49
N THR A 244 19.94 12.11 7.92
CA THR A 244 19.89 13.34 7.14
C THR A 244 19.18 13.13 5.80
N ALA A 245 19.48 12.05 5.10
CA ALA A 245 18.83 11.71 3.82
C ALA A 245 17.33 11.48 4.00
N PHE A 246 16.94 10.73 5.03
CA PHE A 246 15.54 10.58 5.39
C PHE A 246 14.86 11.92 5.69
N TRP A 247 15.51 12.76 6.52
CA TRP A 247 14.95 14.05 6.90
C TRP A 247 14.75 14.99 5.70
N THR A 248 15.65 14.96 4.73
CA THR A 248 15.52 15.72 3.49
C THR A 248 14.28 15.27 2.72
N LYS A 249 14.09 13.96 2.52
CA LYS A 249 12.92 13.39 1.85
C LYS A 249 11.62 13.72 2.60
N TYR A 250 11.61 13.60 3.93
CA TYR A 250 10.45 13.96 4.74
C TYR A 250 10.06 15.44 4.58
N LYS A 251 11.05 16.35 4.46
CA LYS A 251 10.80 17.77 4.21
C LYS A 251 10.18 17.99 2.83
N GLU A 252 10.67 17.32 1.79
CA GLU A 252 10.09 17.40 0.44
C GLU A 252 8.63 16.93 0.45
N ILE A 253 8.35 15.77 1.03
CA ILE A 253 6.97 15.26 1.24
C ILE A 253 6.11 16.30 2.01
N SER A 254 6.69 16.96 3.01
CA SER A 254 5.95 17.95 3.81
C SER A 254 5.61 19.24 3.05
N ARG A 255 6.34 19.55 2.00
CA ARG A 255 6.12 20.66 1.08
C ARG A 255 5.15 20.31 -0.07
N GLY A 256 4.73 19.04 -0.20
CA GLY A 256 3.91 18.54 -1.30
C GLY A 256 4.73 18.14 -2.53
N ASN A 257 6.04 17.96 -2.36
CA ASN A 257 6.96 17.55 -3.42
C ASN A 257 7.31 16.05 -3.33
N GLU A 258 6.31 15.21 -3.11
CA GLU A 258 6.50 13.76 -2.97
C GLU A 258 6.95 13.07 -4.27
N PHE A 259 6.61 13.64 -5.41
CA PHE A 259 6.99 13.07 -6.72
C PHE A 259 8.46 13.33 -7.10
N ALA A 260 9.19 14.13 -6.32
CA ALA A 260 10.65 14.21 -6.43
C ALA A 260 11.35 12.83 -6.25
N VAL A 261 10.63 11.84 -5.73
CA VAL A 261 11.07 10.43 -5.75
C VAL A 261 11.39 9.93 -7.16
N ALA A 262 10.81 10.49 -8.22
CA ALA A 262 11.11 10.17 -9.62
C ALA A 262 12.60 10.31 -9.95
N GLN A 263 13.28 11.29 -9.34
CA GLN A 263 14.71 11.53 -9.59
C GLN A 263 15.59 10.31 -9.26
N CYS A 264 15.25 9.54 -8.23
CA CYS A 264 16.03 8.32 -7.93
C CYS A 264 15.68 7.12 -8.83
N LEU A 265 14.72 7.30 -9.74
CA LEU A 265 14.33 6.32 -10.76
C LEU A 265 14.78 6.74 -12.17
N GLY A 266 15.57 7.83 -12.27
CA GLY A 266 16.01 8.38 -13.55
C GLY A 266 14.96 9.20 -14.29
N GLY A 267 13.85 9.56 -13.60
CA GLY A 267 12.81 10.45 -14.11
C GLY A 267 13.07 11.92 -13.78
N GLU A 268 12.41 12.82 -14.50
CA GLU A 268 12.32 14.23 -14.13
C GLU A 268 11.33 14.40 -12.97
N ASP A 269 11.58 15.39 -12.11
CA ASP A 269 10.64 15.75 -11.05
C ASP A 269 9.38 16.38 -11.66
N PRO A 270 8.21 15.78 -11.53
CA PRO A 270 6.98 16.37 -12.07
C PRO A 270 6.52 17.64 -11.32
N GLY A 271 7.30 18.11 -10.34
CA GLY A 271 6.98 19.28 -9.53
C GLY A 271 5.90 19.02 -8.45
N PRO A 272 5.66 20.00 -7.56
CA PRO A 272 4.64 19.87 -6.53
C PRO A 272 3.25 19.74 -7.16
N ALA A 273 2.42 18.84 -6.62
CA ALA A 273 1.04 18.71 -7.02
C ALA A 273 0.34 20.08 -6.93
N ALA A 274 -0.10 20.62 -8.05
CA ALA A 274 -0.72 21.94 -8.12
C ALA A 274 -1.88 22.03 -7.13
N THR A 275 -1.77 22.92 -6.15
CA THR A 275 -2.88 23.31 -5.28
C THR A 275 -3.99 23.89 -6.16
N PRO A 276 -5.27 23.57 -5.93
CA PRO A 276 -6.35 24.14 -6.72
C PRO A 276 -6.43 25.65 -6.50
N VAL A 277 -5.93 26.40 -7.48
CA VAL A 277 -6.09 27.86 -7.53
C VAL A 277 -7.55 28.18 -7.83
N LYS A 278 -8.18 29.02 -7.03
CA LYS A 278 -9.46 29.66 -7.32
C LYS A 278 -9.37 30.34 -8.69
N LYS A 279 -10.27 29.97 -9.60
CA LYS A 279 -10.37 30.58 -10.92
C LYS A 279 -10.80 32.04 -10.83
N GLU A 280 -9.95 32.92 -11.31
CA GLU A 280 -10.40 34.17 -11.95
C GLU A 280 -10.34 33.97 -13.46
N SER A 281 -11.33 34.57 -14.11
CA SER A 281 -11.68 34.40 -15.51
C SER A 281 -10.70 35.08 -16.48
N GLY A 282 -10.33 34.40 -17.58
CA GLY A 282 -9.74 35.03 -18.74
C GLY A 282 -8.95 34.14 -19.68
N SER A 283 -9.58 33.80 -20.82
CA SER A 283 -9.01 33.41 -22.15
C SER A 283 -8.03 32.23 -22.31
N LYS A 284 -8.50 31.28 -23.03
CA LYS A 284 -8.08 30.18 -23.97
C LYS A 284 -6.62 30.19 -24.53
N PRO A 285 -6.10 29.05 -25.15
CA PRO A 285 -6.33 27.62 -24.88
C PRO A 285 -5.05 26.77 -24.81
N ALA A 286 -5.19 25.54 -24.38
CA ALA A 286 -4.47 24.29 -24.75
C ALA A 286 -3.69 23.59 -23.67
N ALA A 287 -3.99 22.31 -23.62
CA ALA A 287 -3.34 21.12 -23.13
C ALA A 287 -4.04 20.44 -21.93
N ALA A 288 -4.38 19.18 -22.17
CA ALA A 288 -5.37 18.38 -21.44
C ALA A 288 -4.97 18.08 -19.98
N ALA A 289 -5.73 18.63 -19.06
CA ALA A 289 -5.76 18.21 -17.66
C ALA A 289 -6.37 16.80 -17.54
N VAL A 290 -5.71 15.89 -16.84
CA VAL A 290 -6.24 14.58 -16.47
C VAL A 290 -7.45 14.78 -15.57
N ARG A 291 -8.62 14.55 -16.13
CA ARG A 291 -9.91 14.73 -15.45
C ARG A 291 -10.29 13.46 -14.71
N SER A 292 -10.84 13.60 -13.51
CA SER A 292 -11.61 12.56 -12.81
C SER A 292 -12.58 11.86 -13.78
N PRO A 293 -12.95 10.58 -13.58
CA PRO A 293 -13.90 9.91 -14.46
C PRO A 293 -15.16 10.73 -14.58
N ARG A 294 -15.45 11.18 -15.79
CA ARG A 294 -16.69 11.91 -16.09
C ARG A 294 -17.77 10.89 -16.31
N ILE A 295 -18.80 10.93 -15.47
CA ILE A 295 -19.97 10.05 -15.60
C ILE A 295 -21.02 10.78 -16.41
N GLU A 296 -21.37 10.23 -17.56
CA GLU A 296 -22.40 10.73 -18.45
C GLU A 296 -23.68 9.89 -18.33
N ASN A 297 -24.77 10.45 -18.78
CA ASN A 297 -26.09 9.82 -18.79
C ASN A 297 -26.45 9.21 -20.16
N SER A 298 -27.64 8.62 -20.25
CA SER A 298 -28.18 8.06 -21.50
C SER A 298 -28.32 9.07 -22.64
N GLU A 299 -28.52 10.38 -22.34
CA GLU A 299 -28.56 11.43 -23.35
C GLU A 299 -27.23 11.61 -24.07
N TRP A 300 -26.11 11.48 -23.33
CA TRP A 300 -24.77 11.48 -23.91
C TRP A 300 -24.60 10.31 -24.88
N ILE A 301 -25.11 9.13 -24.54
CA ILE A 301 -25.06 7.93 -25.39
C ILE A 301 -25.82 8.18 -26.71
N GLY A 302 -27.02 8.73 -26.63
CA GLY A 302 -27.85 9.03 -27.81
C GLY A 302 -27.20 10.02 -28.80
N LYS A 303 -26.30 10.88 -28.33
CA LYS A 303 -25.56 11.85 -29.17
C LYS A 303 -24.28 11.28 -29.83
N ARG A 304 -23.98 10.00 -29.65
CA ARG A 304 -22.78 9.36 -30.25
C ARG A 304 -23.08 8.86 -31.65
N ASN A 305 -22.01 8.79 -32.48
CA ASN A 305 -22.12 8.19 -33.79
C ASN A 305 -22.38 6.69 -33.62
N SER A 306 -23.43 6.16 -34.22
CA SER A 306 -23.87 4.77 -34.14
C SER A 306 -22.80 3.75 -34.55
N LYS A 307 -21.89 4.13 -35.46
CA LYS A 307 -20.77 3.32 -35.95
C LYS A 307 -19.52 3.36 -35.05
N HIS A 308 -19.50 4.17 -34.02
CA HIS A 308 -18.41 4.21 -33.06
C HIS A 308 -18.55 3.08 -32.04
N PHE A 309 -17.46 2.77 -31.38
CA PHE A 309 -17.36 1.66 -30.41
C PHE A 309 -17.27 2.16 -28.98
N THR A 310 -17.76 1.39 -28.06
CA THR A 310 -17.63 1.57 -26.62
C THR A 310 -17.36 0.23 -25.93
N LEU A 311 -16.82 0.27 -24.71
CA LEU A 311 -16.61 -0.91 -23.88
C LEU A 311 -17.75 -1.06 -22.88
N GLN A 312 -18.50 -2.13 -22.96
CA GLN A 312 -19.46 -2.52 -21.93
C GLN A 312 -18.71 -3.22 -20.80
N LEU A 313 -18.67 -2.59 -19.62
CA LEU A 313 -17.88 -3.07 -18.48
C LEU A 313 -18.64 -4.07 -17.62
N ALA A 314 -19.91 -3.76 -17.32
CA ALA A 314 -20.75 -4.61 -16.48
C ALA A 314 -22.23 -4.27 -16.65
N ALA A 315 -23.10 -5.21 -16.25
CA ALA A 315 -24.53 -4.99 -16.08
C ALA A 315 -24.88 -5.34 -14.62
N VAL A 316 -25.58 -4.43 -13.93
CA VAL A 316 -25.96 -4.57 -12.52
C VAL A 316 -27.44 -4.26 -12.31
N SER A 317 -28.01 -4.70 -11.19
CA SER A 317 -29.44 -4.63 -10.92
C SER A 317 -29.95 -3.28 -10.41
N SER A 318 -29.07 -2.32 -10.08
CA SER A 318 -29.49 -1.03 -9.57
C SER A 318 -28.61 0.11 -10.08
N GLU A 319 -29.20 1.30 -10.17
CA GLU A 319 -28.50 2.52 -10.56
C GLU A 319 -27.38 2.90 -9.57
N GLN A 320 -27.60 2.67 -8.29
CA GLN A 320 -26.58 2.92 -7.28
C GLN A 320 -25.36 2.00 -7.44
N ALA A 321 -25.61 0.73 -7.79
CA ALA A 321 -24.53 -0.24 -8.01
C ALA A 321 -23.68 0.14 -9.24
N VAL A 322 -24.29 0.62 -10.35
CA VAL A 322 -23.54 1.02 -11.55
C VAL A 322 -22.72 2.30 -11.26
N LYS A 323 -23.29 3.26 -10.55
CA LYS A 323 -22.57 4.49 -10.13
C LYS A 323 -21.40 4.17 -9.21
N THR A 324 -21.58 3.24 -8.27
CA THR A 324 -20.52 2.76 -7.37
C THR A 324 -19.43 2.03 -8.14
N LEU A 325 -19.80 1.18 -9.12
CA LEU A 325 -18.87 0.49 -9.99
C LEU A 325 -18.02 1.49 -10.77
N ILE A 326 -18.64 2.48 -11.41
CA ILE A 326 -17.93 3.50 -12.18
C ILE A 326 -16.98 4.31 -11.28
N LYS A 327 -17.44 4.72 -10.10
CA LYS A 327 -16.62 5.49 -9.13
C LYS A 327 -15.40 4.70 -8.61
N LYS A 328 -15.46 3.38 -8.61
CA LYS A 328 -14.31 2.53 -8.27
C LYS A 328 -13.24 2.50 -9.37
N HIS A 329 -13.58 2.86 -10.59
CA HIS A 329 -12.62 2.99 -11.67
C HIS A 329 -12.00 4.38 -11.64
N THR A 330 -10.73 4.46 -11.28
CA THR A 330 -9.96 5.72 -11.22
C THR A 330 -9.41 6.17 -12.57
N ARG A 331 -9.76 5.49 -13.67
CA ARG A 331 -9.24 5.81 -15.00
C ARG A 331 -9.76 7.14 -15.51
N PRO A 332 -8.86 7.97 -16.08
CA PRO A 332 -9.28 9.11 -16.86
C PRO A 332 -10.07 8.65 -18.08
N GLY A 333 -11.16 9.32 -18.38
CA GLY A 333 -12.01 9.02 -19.52
C GLY A 333 -13.48 9.22 -19.24
N ILE A 334 -14.29 8.96 -20.26
CA ILE A 334 -15.73 9.14 -20.18
C ILE A 334 -16.34 7.78 -19.86
N PHE A 335 -17.02 7.71 -18.73
CA PHE A 335 -17.89 6.62 -18.37
C PHE A 335 -19.34 7.08 -18.61
N ALA A 336 -20.19 6.15 -19.00
CA ALA A 336 -21.63 6.37 -19.05
C ALA A 336 -22.36 5.12 -18.57
N TYR A 337 -23.64 5.27 -18.27
CA TYR A 337 -24.50 4.14 -18.01
C TYR A 337 -25.89 4.38 -18.60
N TYR A 338 -26.57 3.26 -18.91
CA TYR A 338 -27.94 3.29 -19.38
C TYR A 338 -28.75 2.14 -18.76
N ARG A 339 -30.05 2.30 -18.74
CA ARG A 339 -30.99 1.28 -18.25
C ARG A 339 -31.52 0.47 -19.43
N ARG A 340 -31.55 -0.85 -19.30
CA ARG A 340 -32.16 -1.77 -20.26
C ARG A 340 -33.01 -2.79 -19.52
N LYS A 341 -34.20 -3.10 -20.05
CA LYS A 341 -35.01 -4.22 -19.55
C LYS A 341 -34.50 -5.54 -20.12
N HIS A 342 -34.27 -6.52 -19.27
CA HIS A 342 -33.93 -7.87 -19.67
C HIS A 342 -34.75 -8.87 -18.84
N GLN A 343 -35.54 -9.69 -19.50
CA GLN A 343 -36.46 -10.68 -18.86
C GLN A 343 -37.32 -10.04 -17.75
N GLY A 344 -37.91 -8.88 -18.04
CA GLY A 344 -38.77 -8.16 -17.10
C GLY A 344 -38.05 -7.40 -15.97
N ARG A 345 -36.74 -7.50 -15.84
CA ARG A 345 -35.93 -6.83 -14.81
C ARG A 345 -35.12 -5.67 -15.40
N ASP A 346 -35.02 -4.59 -14.63
CA ASP A 346 -34.15 -3.46 -15.00
C ASP A 346 -32.68 -3.81 -14.74
N LEU A 347 -31.85 -3.63 -15.78
CA LEU A 347 -30.40 -3.71 -15.69
C LEU A 347 -29.78 -2.36 -16.01
N TYR A 348 -28.79 -1.98 -15.22
CA TYR A 348 -28.00 -0.77 -15.41
C TYR A 348 -26.63 -1.16 -15.94
N ILE A 349 -26.31 -0.69 -17.14
CA ILE A 349 -25.15 -1.15 -17.92
C ILE A 349 -24.12 -0.02 -17.93
N ALA A 350 -22.91 -0.30 -17.38
CA ALA A 350 -21.78 0.61 -17.42
C ALA A 350 -21.02 0.47 -18.73
N ILE A 351 -20.70 1.60 -19.36
CA ILE A 351 -19.86 1.66 -20.55
C ILE A 351 -18.71 2.67 -20.37
N TYR A 352 -17.65 2.48 -21.17
CA TYR A 352 -16.45 3.32 -21.15
C TYR A 352 -16.00 3.68 -22.56
N GLY A 353 -15.71 4.95 -22.76
CA GLY A 353 -15.08 5.50 -23.96
C GLY A 353 -16.00 5.66 -25.16
N ASN A 354 -15.50 6.39 -26.15
CA ASN A 354 -16.07 6.54 -27.48
C ASN A 354 -14.92 6.40 -28.48
N PHE A 355 -14.84 5.29 -29.17
CA PHE A 355 -13.76 4.94 -30.05
C PHE A 355 -14.24 4.94 -31.50
N VAL A 356 -13.50 5.62 -32.38
CA VAL A 356 -13.82 5.66 -33.82
C VAL A 356 -13.52 4.31 -34.49
N LYS A 357 -12.46 3.65 -34.05
CA LYS A 357 -12.00 2.36 -34.60
C LYS A 357 -12.14 1.25 -33.55
N ARG A 358 -12.53 0.06 -33.99
CA ARG A 358 -12.63 -1.13 -33.15
C ARG A 358 -11.28 -1.48 -32.50
N ALA A 359 -10.19 -1.36 -33.23
CA ALA A 359 -8.83 -1.62 -32.72
C ALA A 359 -8.46 -0.73 -31.51
N ASP A 360 -8.95 0.53 -31.45
CA ASP A 360 -8.71 1.41 -30.31
C ASP A 360 -9.52 0.97 -29.09
N ALA A 361 -10.75 0.44 -29.32
CA ALA A 361 -11.54 -0.15 -28.25
C ALA A 361 -10.92 -1.44 -27.72
N GLU A 362 -10.32 -2.28 -28.58
CA GLU A 362 -9.60 -3.49 -28.19
C GLU A 362 -8.39 -3.19 -27.32
N LYS A 363 -7.56 -2.24 -27.72
CA LYS A 363 -6.44 -1.75 -26.90
C LYS A 363 -6.91 -1.19 -25.55
N ALA A 364 -8.01 -0.44 -25.55
CA ALA A 364 -8.57 0.09 -24.31
C ALA A 364 -9.13 -1.01 -23.43
N ALA A 365 -9.69 -2.11 -23.99
CA ALA A 365 -10.22 -3.23 -23.26
C ALA A 365 -9.15 -4.01 -22.48
N GLU A 366 -7.93 -4.12 -23.02
CA GLU A 366 -6.80 -4.76 -22.36
C GLU A 366 -6.52 -4.17 -20.98
N HIS A 367 -6.85 -2.91 -20.84
CA HIS A 367 -6.65 -2.17 -19.59
C HIS A 367 -7.74 -2.41 -18.52
N PHE A 368 -8.77 -3.17 -18.79
CA PHE A 368 -9.84 -3.49 -17.83
C PHE A 368 -9.74 -4.93 -17.30
N THR A 369 -8.57 -5.54 -17.35
CA THR A 369 -8.34 -6.86 -16.74
C THR A 369 -8.47 -6.78 -15.20
N PRO A 370 -9.21 -7.69 -14.52
CA PRO A 370 -9.74 -8.95 -15.04
C PRO A 370 -11.15 -8.86 -15.68
N LEU A 371 -11.77 -7.67 -15.68
CA LEU A 371 -13.00 -7.47 -16.44
C LEU A 371 -12.66 -7.71 -17.92
N LYS A 372 -13.38 -8.59 -18.58
CA LYS A 372 -13.32 -8.74 -20.03
C LYS A 372 -14.43 -7.88 -20.65
N PRO A 373 -14.17 -6.57 -20.94
CA PRO A 373 -15.21 -5.70 -21.46
C PRO A 373 -15.71 -6.18 -22.81
N TRP A 374 -16.99 -6.02 -23.03
CA TRP A 374 -17.59 -6.32 -24.32
C TRP A 374 -17.52 -5.09 -25.21
N ILE A 375 -16.91 -5.23 -26.41
CA ILE A 375 -16.86 -4.14 -27.37
C ILE A 375 -18.22 -4.08 -28.08
N ARG A 376 -18.88 -2.94 -28.00
CA ARG A 376 -20.20 -2.68 -28.59
C ARG A 376 -20.13 -1.49 -29.52
N GLU A 377 -20.89 -1.54 -30.62
CA GLU A 377 -21.19 -0.32 -31.39
C GLU A 377 -22.25 0.49 -30.66
N PHE A 378 -22.14 1.81 -30.72
CA PHE A 378 -23.14 2.69 -30.10
C PHE A 378 -24.54 2.46 -30.66
N GLY A 379 -24.66 2.17 -31.97
CA GLY A 379 -25.96 1.83 -32.59
C GLY A 379 -26.68 0.67 -31.91
N SER A 380 -25.93 -0.32 -31.38
CA SER A 380 -26.53 -1.48 -30.66
C SER A 380 -27.00 -1.19 -29.24
N ILE A 381 -26.75 0.00 -28.70
CA ILE A 381 -27.10 0.40 -27.34
C ILE A 381 -27.94 1.68 -27.30
N GLN A 382 -28.15 2.32 -28.44
CA GLN A 382 -29.00 3.51 -28.61
C GLN A 382 -30.47 3.15 -28.86
N GLU A 383 -30.75 1.86 -29.16
CA GLU A 383 -32.09 1.28 -29.24
C GLU A 383 -32.60 0.94 -27.82
#